data_080f3a6e1a9a3461797b2c5223cdc61a
#
_entry.id   080f3a6e1a9a3461797b2c5223cdc61a
#
_cell.length_a   1.000
_cell.length_b   1.000
_cell.length_c   1.000
_cell.angle_alpha   90.00
_cell.angle_beta   90.00
_cell.angle_gamma   90.00
#
_symmetry.space_group_name_H-M   'P 1'
#
loop_
_entity.id
_entity.type
_entity.pdbx_description
1 polymer ?
#
loop_
_entity_poly.entity_id
_entity_poly.type
_entity_poly.pdbx_seq_one_letter_code
_entity_poly.pdbx_strand_id
1 'polypeptide(L)'
;CLNILLSPVAKYASEEMEKNLGIEMLKAYNTYDISEINDFYKSLSDMLGIKINTAEYEKRAENSIEEALKAIGDYPIAIDYQAVKKPFTLAKALIEYGFNVGFVMTDEPKAIEKEAYDYIRETQKQIRIVNAVHPDLVKYENRDRQYLCIGFDCGYATGSEKVIDMMDDEFLFGFYGVEMLMEKMIDAYHSSGNIKEMIKEAGLII
;
A
#
# COMPACT_ATOMS: atom_id res chain seq x y z
N CYS A 1 1.09 -26.47 15.37
CA CYS A 1 1.13 -24.99 15.48
C CYS A 1 1.72 -24.41 14.21
N LEU A 2 1.23 -23.27 13.77
CA LEU A 2 1.72 -22.50 12.62
C LEU A 2 2.10 -21.09 13.09
N ASN A 3 3.26 -20.62 12.67
CA ASN A 3 3.71 -19.25 12.91
C ASN A 3 3.39 -18.38 11.69
N ILE A 4 2.56 -17.35 11.87
CA ILE A 4 2.20 -16.40 10.79
C ILE A 4 3.08 -15.16 10.92
N LEU A 5 3.93 -14.94 9.94
CA LEU A 5 4.92 -13.87 9.91
C LEU A 5 4.36 -12.62 9.23
N LEU A 6 3.93 -11.64 10.03
CA LEU A 6 3.32 -10.39 9.53
C LEU A 6 4.35 -9.31 9.16
N SER A 7 5.58 -9.44 9.64
CA SER A 7 6.64 -8.45 9.40
C SER A 7 7.99 -9.10 9.15
N PRO A 8 8.81 -8.61 8.22
CA PRO A 8 10.17 -9.08 7.99
C PRO A 8 11.07 -9.04 9.23
N VAL A 9 10.79 -8.14 10.18
CA VAL A 9 11.56 -7.99 11.43
C VAL A 9 11.52 -9.25 12.28
N ALA A 10 10.42 -10.01 12.25
CA ALA A 10 10.26 -11.23 13.00
C ALA A 10 10.83 -12.48 12.28
N LYS A 11 11.43 -12.31 11.09
CA LYS A 11 11.93 -13.44 10.27
C LYS A 11 12.91 -14.33 11.02
N TYR A 12 13.94 -13.74 11.65
CA TYR A 12 14.95 -14.50 12.38
C TYR A 12 14.34 -15.33 13.53
N ALA A 13 13.45 -14.72 14.32
CA ALA A 13 12.78 -15.45 15.40
C ALA A 13 11.92 -16.60 14.88
N SER A 14 11.25 -16.40 13.75
CA SER A 14 10.43 -17.43 13.11
C SER A 14 11.26 -18.59 12.57
N GLU A 15 12.41 -18.33 11.96
CA GLU A 15 13.37 -19.33 11.48
C GLU A 15 13.94 -20.15 12.64
N GLU A 16 14.26 -19.52 13.79
CA GLU A 16 14.71 -20.23 14.99
C GLU A 16 13.59 -21.08 15.62
N MET A 17 12.33 -20.61 15.59
CA MET A 17 11.19 -21.40 16.04
C MET A 17 10.96 -22.64 15.16
N GLU A 18 11.08 -22.49 13.84
CA GLU A 18 10.97 -23.61 12.90
C GLU A 18 12.07 -24.64 13.14
N LYS A 19 13.31 -24.18 13.24
CA LYS A 19 14.49 -25.03 13.45
C LYS A 19 14.49 -25.76 14.79
N ASN A 20 14.15 -25.05 15.87
CA ASN A 20 14.33 -25.59 17.23
C ASN A 20 13.05 -26.24 17.78
N LEU A 21 11.88 -25.85 17.30
CA LEU A 21 10.58 -26.30 17.80
C LEU A 21 9.74 -27.05 16.77
N GLY A 22 10.18 -27.11 15.51
CA GLY A 22 9.42 -27.69 14.41
C GLY A 22 8.10 -26.94 14.10
N ILE A 23 8.04 -25.64 14.42
CA ILE A 23 6.87 -24.81 14.15
C ILE A 23 7.02 -24.19 12.77
N GLU A 24 6.26 -24.67 11.79
CA GLU A 24 6.27 -24.17 10.43
C GLU A 24 5.90 -22.68 10.36
N MET A 25 6.45 -21.98 9.38
CA MET A 25 6.27 -20.55 9.19
C MET A 25 5.53 -20.27 7.87
N LEU A 26 4.51 -19.40 7.93
CA LEU A 26 3.84 -18.83 6.77
C LEU A 26 4.05 -17.31 6.73
N LYS A 27 4.57 -16.78 5.62
CA LYS A 27 4.70 -15.33 5.41
C LYS A 27 3.34 -14.75 5.05
N ALA A 28 2.96 -13.69 5.74
CA ALA A 28 1.72 -12.95 5.57
C ALA A 28 1.99 -11.44 5.58
N TYR A 29 2.99 -11.00 4.80
CA TYR A 29 3.27 -9.57 4.65
C TYR A 29 2.11 -8.90 3.95
N ASN A 30 1.67 -7.76 4.50
CA ASN A 30 0.52 -7.07 3.93
C ASN A 30 0.70 -6.76 2.44
N THR A 31 -0.35 -6.93 1.68
CA THR A 31 -0.43 -6.65 0.24
C THR A 31 -1.85 -6.25 -0.13
N TYR A 32 -1.96 -5.46 -1.18
CA TYR A 32 -3.23 -5.06 -1.79
C TYR A 32 -3.43 -5.73 -3.17
N ASP A 33 -2.55 -6.66 -3.54
CA ASP A 33 -2.66 -7.49 -4.74
C ASP A 33 -3.53 -8.72 -4.45
N ILE A 34 -4.68 -8.81 -5.13
CA ILE A 34 -5.64 -9.91 -4.96
C ILE A 34 -4.99 -11.28 -5.25
N SER A 35 -4.08 -11.35 -6.22
CA SER A 35 -3.37 -12.60 -6.54
C SER A 35 -2.48 -13.05 -5.39
N GLU A 36 -1.68 -12.14 -4.81
CA GLU A 36 -0.84 -12.44 -3.64
C GLU A 36 -1.71 -12.81 -2.41
N ILE A 37 -2.87 -12.17 -2.24
CA ILE A 37 -3.83 -12.50 -1.17
C ILE A 37 -4.37 -13.92 -1.34
N ASN A 38 -4.74 -14.29 -2.56
CA ASN A 38 -5.20 -15.65 -2.88
C ASN A 38 -4.12 -16.70 -2.61
N ASP A 39 -2.88 -16.44 -3.01
CA ASP A 39 -1.73 -17.32 -2.76
C ASP A 39 -1.48 -17.52 -1.26
N PHE A 40 -1.62 -16.46 -0.47
CA PHE A 40 -1.55 -16.56 0.99
C PHE A 40 -2.63 -17.48 1.56
N TYR A 41 -3.91 -17.28 1.22
CA TYR A 41 -5.00 -18.11 1.74
C TYR A 41 -4.93 -19.56 1.25
N LYS A 42 -4.45 -19.79 0.03
CA LYS A 42 -4.18 -21.13 -0.48
C LYS A 42 -3.09 -21.83 0.34
N SER A 43 -1.97 -21.16 0.56
CA SER A 43 -0.87 -21.68 1.38
C SER A 43 -1.33 -21.98 2.82
N LEU A 44 -2.13 -21.10 3.41
CA LEU A 44 -2.72 -21.28 4.73
C LEU A 44 -3.64 -22.51 4.79
N SER A 45 -4.49 -22.66 3.75
CA SER A 45 -5.38 -23.82 3.60
C SER A 45 -4.60 -25.14 3.55
N ASP A 46 -3.55 -25.17 2.74
CA ASP A 46 -2.71 -26.35 2.54
C ASP A 46 -1.96 -26.73 3.83
N MET A 47 -1.34 -25.74 4.51
CA MET A 47 -0.60 -25.98 5.77
C MET A 47 -1.49 -26.43 6.93
N LEU A 48 -2.73 -25.94 6.99
CA LEU A 48 -3.68 -26.33 8.04
C LEU A 48 -4.48 -27.59 7.69
N GLY A 49 -4.44 -28.06 6.43
CA GLY A 49 -5.24 -29.19 5.97
C GLY A 49 -6.75 -28.91 6.01
N ILE A 50 -7.17 -27.65 5.88
CA ILE A 50 -8.56 -27.21 5.90
C ILE A 50 -8.92 -26.49 4.59
N LYS A 51 -10.19 -26.53 4.21
CA LYS A 51 -10.66 -25.74 3.07
C LYS A 51 -11.10 -24.35 3.56
N ILE A 52 -10.39 -23.32 3.10
CA ILE A 52 -10.76 -21.92 3.33
C ILE A 52 -11.50 -21.42 2.07
N ASN A 53 -12.70 -20.89 2.23
CA ASN A 53 -13.48 -20.33 1.13
C ASN A 53 -13.42 -18.80 1.20
N THR A 54 -12.75 -18.18 0.25
CA THR A 54 -12.54 -16.72 0.17
C THR A 54 -13.33 -16.05 -0.94
N ALA A 55 -14.07 -16.81 -1.75
CA ALA A 55 -14.70 -16.33 -2.98
C ALA A 55 -15.62 -15.11 -2.81
N GLU A 56 -16.36 -15.02 -1.70
CA GLU A 56 -17.21 -13.88 -1.41
C GLU A 56 -16.39 -12.61 -1.11
N TYR A 57 -15.32 -12.75 -0.33
CA TYR A 57 -14.43 -11.63 0.04
C TYR A 57 -13.62 -11.15 -1.16
N GLU A 58 -13.11 -12.06 -1.98
CA GLU A 58 -12.43 -11.76 -3.23
C GLU A 58 -13.34 -10.94 -4.16
N LYS A 59 -14.57 -11.43 -4.38
CA LYS A 59 -15.54 -10.72 -5.22
C LYS A 59 -15.90 -9.32 -4.70
N ARG A 60 -15.98 -9.13 -3.39
CA ARG A 60 -16.21 -7.80 -2.79
C ARG A 60 -15.04 -6.87 -3.07
N ALA A 61 -13.81 -7.35 -2.90
CA ALA A 61 -12.60 -6.59 -3.20
C ALA A 61 -12.52 -6.22 -4.70
N GLU A 62 -12.81 -7.14 -5.61
CA GLU A 62 -12.89 -6.86 -7.05
C GLU A 62 -13.94 -5.80 -7.38
N ASN A 63 -15.14 -5.91 -6.81
CA ASN A 63 -16.20 -4.92 -7.01
C ASN A 63 -15.77 -3.53 -6.49
N SER A 64 -15.11 -3.45 -5.34
CA SER A 64 -14.63 -2.18 -4.79
C SER A 64 -13.56 -1.52 -5.68
N ILE A 65 -12.70 -2.31 -6.31
CA ILE A 65 -11.73 -1.82 -7.31
C ILE A 65 -12.46 -1.22 -8.52
N GLU A 66 -13.46 -1.93 -9.05
CA GLU A 66 -14.25 -1.42 -10.17
C GLU A 66 -14.99 -0.12 -9.85
N GLU A 67 -15.55 -0.02 -8.64
CA GLU A 67 -16.23 1.19 -8.16
C GLU A 67 -15.25 2.36 -8.02
N ALA A 68 -14.08 2.12 -7.44
CA ALA A 68 -13.03 3.13 -7.32
C ALA A 68 -12.51 3.60 -8.68
N LEU A 69 -12.30 2.69 -9.63
CA LEU A 69 -11.91 3.05 -10.99
C LEU A 69 -12.95 3.92 -11.69
N LYS A 70 -14.24 3.62 -11.52
CA LYS A 70 -15.33 4.44 -12.08
C LYS A 70 -15.40 5.83 -11.45
N ALA A 71 -15.15 5.92 -10.13
CA ALA A 71 -15.23 7.18 -9.40
C ALA A 71 -14.02 8.10 -9.67
N ILE A 72 -12.81 7.53 -9.69
CA ILE A 72 -11.53 8.27 -9.74
C ILE A 72 -11.06 8.49 -11.18
N GLY A 73 -11.31 7.53 -12.07
CA GLY A 73 -10.87 7.58 -13.46
C GLY A 73 -9.35 7.73 -13.60
N ASP A 74 -8.93 8.61 -14.51
CA ASP A 74 -7.50 8.87 -14.78
C ASP A 74 -6.83 9.85 -13.79
N TYR A 75 -7.50 10.17 -12.67
CA TYR A 75 -6.92 11.09 -11.71
C TYR A 75 -5.62 10.49 -11.12
N PRO A 76 -4.50 11.25 -11.09
CA PRO A 76 -3.22 10.69 -10.72
C PRO A 76 -3.15 10.38 -9.23
N ILE A 77 -2.52 9.26 -8.90
CA ILE A 77 -2.32 8.79 -7.52
C ILE A 77 -0.87 8.98 -7.11
N ALA A 78 -0.67 9.44 -5.87
CA ALA A 78 0.61 9.48 -5.18
C ALA A 78 0.59 8.53 -3.97
N ILE A 79 1.69 7.84 -3.72
CA ILE A 79 1.81 6.86 -2.63
C ILE A 79 2.97 7.24 -1.72
N ASP A 80 2.73 7.17 -0.42
CA ASP A 80 3.63 7.52 0.65
C ASP A 80 4.15 6.27 1.38
N TYR A 81 5.42 6.26 1.73
CA TYR A 81 6.08 5.15 2.44
C TYR A 81 5.65 5.02 3.90
N GLN A 82 5.10 6.08 4.50
CA GLN A 82 4.54 6.02 5.86
C GLN A 82 3.13 5.48 5.87
N ALA A 83 2.36 5.70 4.81
CA ALA A 83 1.00 5.20 4.70
C ALA A 83 0.98 3.67 4.57
N VAL A 84 1.90 3.11 3.80
CA VAL A 84 1.97 1.66 3.54
C VAL A 84 3.41 1.15 3.64
N LYS A 85 3.57 -0.04 4.20
CA LYS A 85 4.89 -0.66 4.38
C LYS A 85 5.58 -1.05 3.09
N LYS A 86 4.80 -1.26 2.03
CA LYS A 86 5.27 -1.68 0.70
C LYS A 86 4.72 -0.75 -0.40
N PRO A 87 5.23 0.49 -0.54
CA PRO A 87 4.70 1.47 -1.48
C PRO A 87 4.86 1.05 -2.95
N PHE A 88 5.93 0.36 -3.32
CA PHE A 88 6.11 -0.13 -4.71
C PHE A 88 5.18 -1.31 -5.02
N THR A 89 4.94 -2.20 -4.06
CA THR A 89 4.00 -3.32 -4.23
C THR A 89 2.58 -2.77 -4.41
N LEU A 90 2.17 -1.78 -3.61
CA LEU A 90 0.88 -1.11 -3.79
C LEU A 90 0.82 -0.39 -5.15
N ALA A 91 1.87 0.33 -5.54
CA ALA A 91 1.91 1.02 -6.82
C ALA A 91 1.74 0.04 -7.99
N LYS A 92 2.42 -1.12 -7.96
CA LYS A 92 2.27 -2.17 -8.96
C LYS A 92 0.83 -2.67 -9.01
N ALA A 93 0.24 -3.04 -7.88
CA ALA A 93 -1.14 -3.53 -7.82
C ALA A 93 -2.14 -2.49 -8.38
N LEU A 94 -2.04 -1.22 -7.99
CA LEU A 94 -2.90 -0.16 -8.50
C LEU A 94 -2.76 0.04 -10.02
N ILE A 95 -1.54 -0.06 -10.56
CA ILE A 95 -1.30 0.00 -12.01
C ILE A 95 -1.96 -1.18 -12.73
N GLU A 96 -1.82 -2.39 -12.19
CA GLU A 96 -2.42 -3.61 -12.75
C GLU A 96 -3.95 -3.57 -12.70
N TYR A 97 -4.53 -2.90 -11.70
CA TYR A 97 -5.97 -2.61 -11.64
C TYR A 97 -6.43 -1.53 -12.64
N GLY A 98 -5.51 -0.76 -13.20
CA GLY A 98 -5.81 0.27 -14.19
C GLY A 98 -5.79 1.70 -13.66
N PHE A 99 -5.36 1.94 -12.41
CA PHE A 99 -5.20 3.29 -11.87
C PHE A 99 -3.96 4.00 -12.42
N ASN A 100 -4.04 5.32 -12.50
CA ASN A 100 -2.96 6.19 -12.97
C ASN A 100 -2.02 6.57 -11.80
N VAL A 101 -1.07 5.71 -11.46
CA VAL A 101 -0.04 6.04 -10.47
C VAL A 101 1.01 6.96 -11.10
N GLY A 102 1.25 8.12 -10.51
CA GLY A 102 2.19 9.13 -11.03
C GLY A 102 3.34 9.47 -10.09
N PHE A 103 3.27 9.07 -8.81
CA PHE A 103 4.23 9.46 -7.82
C PHE A 103 4.36 8.38 -6.72
N VAL A 104 5.60 8.03 -6.35
CA VAL A 104 5.89 7.15 -5.21
C VAL A 104 6.98 7.78 -4.36
N MET A 105 6.66 8.03 -3.09
CA MET A 105 7.62 8.47 -2.10
C MET A 105 8.12 7.27 -1.29
N THR A 106 9.42 7.19 -1.07
CA THR A 106 10.06 6.10 -0.31
C THR A 106 11.26 6.62 0.47
N ASP A 107 11.57 6.00 1.59
CA ASP A 107 12.85 6.17 2.29
C ASP A 107 13.98 5.49 1.52
N GLU A 108 13.82 4.19 1.24
CA GLU A 108 14.65 3.40 0.35
C GLU A 108 13.86 2.16 -0.15
N PRO A 109 14.20 1.62 -1.33
CA PRO A 109 13.58 0.39 -1.80
C PRO A 109 13.96 -0.79 -0.90
N LYS A 110 12.97 -1.42 -0.27
CA LYS A 110 13.17 -2.57 0.60
C LYS A 110 13.41 -3.84 -0.23
N ALA A 111 14.26 -4.74 0.27
CA ALA A 111 14.55 -6.00 -0.44
C ALA A 111 13.28 -6.83 -0.75
N ILE A 112 12.25 -6.73 0.10
CA ILE A 112 10.96 -7.42 -0.07
C ILE A 112 10.11 -6.86 -1.22
N GLU A 113 10.44 -5.68 -1.73
CA GLU A 113 9.73 -5.00 -2.83
C GLU A 113 10.56 -4.92 -4.11
N LYS A 114 11.72 -5.59 -4.15
CA LYS A 114 12.66 -5.47 -5.26
C LYS A 114 12.00 -5.73 -6.61
N GLU A 115 11.17 -6.75 -6.72
CA GLU A 115 10.47 -7.09 -7.96
C GLU A 115 9.52 -5.97 -8.40
N ALA A 116 8.70 -5.44 -7.51
CA ALA A 116 7.79 -4.34 -7.80
C ALA A 116 8.55 -3.05 -8.15
N TYR A 117 9.64 -2.76 -7.44
CA TYR A 117 10.51 -1.62 -7.72
C TYR A 117 11.15 -1.72 -9.11
N ASP A 118 11.73 -2.88 -9.46
CA ASP A 118 12.35 -3.13 -10.76
C ASP A 118 11.30 -3.01 -11.88
N TYR A 119 10.11 -3.61 -11.70
CA TYR A 119 8.99 -3.48 -12.64
C TYR A 119 8.63 -2.02 -12.91
N ILE A 120 8.45 -1.21 -11.87
CA ILE A 120 8.11 0.21 -12.03
C ILE A 120 9.24 0.96 -12.74
N ARG A 121 10.48 0.74 -12.35
CA ARG A 121 11.64 1.40 -12.96
C ARG A 121 11.81 1.08 -14.43
N GLU A 122 11.52 -0.14 -14.84
CA GLU A 122 11.71 -0.60 -16.22
C GLU A 122 10.53 -0.25 -17.13
N THR A 123 9.29 -0.35 -16.62
CA THR A 123 8.08 -0.26 -17.45
C THR A 123 7.31 1.05 -17.28
N GLN A 124 7.43 1.74 -16.14
CA GLN A 124 6.63 2.91 -15.76
C GLN A 124 7.51 4.16 -15.58
N LYS A 125 8.30 4.51 -16.59
CA LYS A 125 9.28 5.62 -16.56
C LYS A 125 8.68 6.99 -16.30
N GLN A 126 7.37 7.15 -16.46
CA GLN A 126 6.62 8.38 -16.16
C GLN A 126 6.37 8.56 -14.66
N ILE A 127 6.49 7.50 -13.84
CA ILE A 127 6.29 7.58 -12.41
C ILE A 127 7.49 8.29 -11.77
N ARG A 128 7.20 9.32 -10.99
CA ARG A 128 8.20 10.04 -10.23
C ARG A 128 8.46 9.33 -8.91
N ILE A 129 9.70 8.86 -8.71
CA ILE A 129 10.15 8.25 -7.46
C ILE A 129 10.95 9.29 -6.69
N VAL A 130 10.53 9.59 -5.46
CA VAL A 130 11.16 10.60 -4.58
C VAL A 130 11.63 9.94 -3.29
N ASN A 131 12.87 10.24 -2.90
CA ASN A 131 13.41 9.78 -1.63
C ASN A 131 13.02 10.76 -0.51
N ALA A 132 12.22 10.27 0.44
CA ALA A 132 11.68 11.06 1.55
C ALA A 132 12.73 11.58 2.54
N VAL A 133 13.87 10.90 2.63
CA VAL A 133 14.97 11.29 3.54
C VAL A 133 16.08 12.08 2.84
N HIS A 134 15.91 12.42 1.56
CA HIS A 134 16.90 13.20 0.84
C HIS A 134 16.93 14.66 1.35
N PRO A 135 18.11 15.24 1.62
CA PRO A 135 18.22 16.61 2.16
C PRO A 135 17.53 17.68 1.30
N ASP A 136 17.46 17.48 0.00
CA ASP A 136 16.81 18.43 -0.92
C ASP A 136 15.28 18.34 -0.91
N LEU A 137 14.68 17.39 -0.19
CA LEU A 137 13.21 17.27 -0.09
C LEU A 137 12.60 18.56 0.49
N VAL A 138 13.30 19.24 1.40
CA VAL A 138 12.86 20.54 1.97
C VAL A 138 12.63 21.59 0.90
N LYS A 139 13.32 21.48 -0.25
CA LYS A 139 13.21 22.39 -1.39
C LYS A 139 12.28 21.85 -2.49
N TYR A 140 11.76 20.61 -2.27
CA TYR A 140 10.94 19.96 -3.25
C TYR A 140 9.54 20.58 -3.24
N GLU A 141 9.21 21.26 -4.33
CA GLU A 141 7.87 21.78 -4.57
C GLU A 141 7.38 21.19 -5.90
N ASN A 142 6.50 20.22 -5.84
CA ASN A 142 5.80 19.72 -7.00
C ASN A 142 4.34 20.14 -6.93
N ARG A 143 4.05 21.37 -7.33
CA ARG A 143 2.69 21.92 -7.38
C ARG A 143 2.08 21.94 -8.77
N ASP A 144 2.80 21.35 -9.73
CA ASP A 144 2.38 21.38 -11.14
C ASP A 144 1.21 20.43 -11.42
N ARG A 145 0.98 19.46 -10.52
CA ARG A 145 -0.07 18.46 -10.68
C ARG A 145 -0.65 18.07 -9.33
N GLN A 146 -1.97 18.05 -9.24
CA GLN A 146 -2.69 17.52 -8.08
C GLN A 146 -2.76 16.01 -8.14
N TYR A 147 -2.70 15.36 -6.96
CA TYR A 147 -2.77 13.93 -6.79
C TYR A 147 -3.85 13.53 -5.78
N LEU A 148 -4.38 12.34 -5.91
CA LEU A 148 -5.00 11.61 -4.80
C LEU A 148 -3.86 10.95 -4.03
N CYS A 149 -3.59 11.43 -2.84
CA CYS A 149 -2.44 11.03 -2.03
C CYS A 149 -2.82 9.95 -1.02
N ILE A 150 -2.16 8.82 -1.08
CA ILE A 150 -2.23 7.78 -0.05
C ILE A 150 -1.10 8.10 0.95
N GLY A 151 -1.44 8.85 2.01
CA GLY A 151 -0.55 9.32 3.05
C GLY A 151 -0.28 10.83 3.04
N PHE A 152 0.20 11.34 4.16
CA PHE A 152 0.39 12.79 4.39
C PHE A 152 1.61 13.37 3.70
N ASP A 153 2.77 12.68 3.73
CA ASP A 153 4.03 13.23 3.26
C ASP A 153 3.97 13.52 1.76
N CYS A 154 3.38 12.62 0.97
CA CYS A 154 3.19 12.87 -0.47
C CYS A 154 2.18 14.00 -0.71
N GLY A 155 1.12 14.13 0.11
CA GLY A 155 0.18 15.25 0.05
C GLY A 155 0.87 16.59 0.34
N TYR A 156 1.68 16.65 1.37
CA TYR A 156 2.48 17.84 1.73
C TYR A 156 3.46 18.21 0.62
N ALA A 157 4.25 17.23 0.14
CA ALA A 157 5.26 17.45 -0.90
C ALA A 157 4.67 17.91 -2.23
N THR A 158 3.47 17.44 -2.58
CA THR A 158 2.78 17.81 -3.84
C THR A 158 1.83 18.99 -3.70
N GLY A 159 1.52 19.41 -2.48
CA GLY A 159 0.50 20.43 -2.20
C GLY A 159 -0.91 19.97 -2.59
N SER A 160 -1.17 18.66 -2.59
CA SER A 160 -2.45 18.10 -2.96
C SER A 160 -3.44 18.17 -1.80
N GLU A 161 -4.72 18.39 -2.12
CA GLU A 161 -5.79 18.53 -1.12
C GLU A 161 -6.55 17.24 -0.88
N LYS A 162 -6.42 16.25 -1.79
CA LYS A 162 -7.07 14.94 -1.70
C LYS A 162 -6.12 13.95 -1.06
N VAL A 163 -6.24 13.79 0.26
CA VAL A 163 -5.31 12.98 1.06
C VAL A 163 -6.07 11.95 1.87
N ILE A 164 -5.62 10.71 1.80
CA ILE A 164 -6.02 9.65 2.71
C ILE A 164 -5.10 9.72 3.92
N ASP A 165 -5.68 10.01 5.08
CA ASP A 165 -5.00 9.92 6.35
C ASP A 165 -4.82 8.45 6.72
N MET A 166 -3.64 7.93 6.43
CA MET A 166 -3.30 6.53 6.63
C MET A 166 -1.84 6.39 7.04
N MET A 167 -1.56 5.51 8.02
CA MET A 167 -0.23 5.21 8.51
C MET A 167 -0.07 3.70 8.75
N ASP A 168 1.06 3.14 8.32
CA ASP A 168 1.44 1.75 8.56
C ASP A 168 0.34 0.72 8.22
N ASP A 169 -0.32 0.91 7.06
CA ASP A 169 -1.44 0.08 6.58
C ASP A 169 -2.70 0.09 7.48
N GLU A 170 -2.72 0.80 8.61
CA GLU A 170 -3.86 0.90 9.56
C GLU A 170 -4.53 -0.43 9.91
N PHE A 171 -3.76 -1.52 10.00
CA PHE A 171 -4.27 -2.88 10.19
C PHE A 171 -5.15 -3.41 9.05
N LEU A 172 -5.20 -2.74 7.92
CA LEU A 172 -5.85 -3.25 6.71
C LEU A 172 -5.12 -4.50 6.22
N PHE A 173 -5.84 -5.59 6.03
CA PHE A 173 -5.25 -6.87 5.66
C PHE A 173 -6.16 -7.68 4.75
N GLY A 174 -5.55 -8.40 3.80
CA GLY A 174 -6.24 -9.29 2.89
C GLY A 174 -7.30 -8.58 2.03
N PHE A 175 -8.33 -9.28 1.63
CA PHE A 175 -9.42 -8.72 0.79
C PHE A 175 -10.13 -7.53 1.44
N TYR A 176 -10.33 -7.59 2.77
CA TYR A 176 -10.88 -6.46 3.52
C TYR A 176 -10.00 -5.22 3.41
N GLY A 177 -8.67 -5.40 3.44
CA GLY A 177 -7.73 -4.30 3.25
C GLY A 177 -7.88 -3.61 1.89
N VAL A 178 -8.07 -4.40 0.83
CA VAL A 178 -8.34 -3.87 -0.52
C VAL A 178 -9.64 -3.08 -0.55
N GLU A 179 -10.74 -3.66 -0.04
CA GLU A 179 -12.07 -3.03 0.01
C GLU A 179 -12.00 -1.67 0.71
N MET A 180 -11.43 -1.63 1.92
CA MET A 180 -11.31 -0.41 2.71
C MET A 180 -10.39 0.65 2.09
N LEU A 181 -9.29 0.23 1.43
CA LEU A 181 -8.43 1.17 0.72
C LEU A 181 -9.19 1.83 -0.44
N MET A 182 -9.96 1.06 -1.21
CA MET A 182 -10.76 1.60 -2.31
C MET A 182 -11.82 2.59 -1.82
N GLU A 183 -12.52 2.29 -0.71
CA GLU A 183 -13.47 3.22 -0.08
C GLU A 183 -12.78 4.52 0.35
N LYS A 184 -11.65 4.43 1.06
CA LYS A 184 -10.86 5.61 1.46
C LYS A 184 -10.42 6.44 0.24
N MET A 185 -10.04 5.80 -0.86
CA MET A 185 -9.65 6.48 -2.10
C MET A 185 -10.84 7.24 -2.71
N ILE A 186 -12.02 6.65 -2.74
CA ILE A 186 -13.24 7.31 -3.25
C ILE A 186 -13.60 8.51 -2.36
N ASP A 187 -13.60 8.33 -1.04
CA ASP A 187 -13.92 9.38 -0.08
C ASP A 187 -12.96 10.56 -0.19
N ALA A 188 -11.65 10.29 -0.21
CA ALA A 188 -10.64 11.32 -0.38
C ALA A 188 -10.74 12.03 -1.74
N TYR A 189 -11.12 11.31 -2.80
CA TYR A 189 -11.32 11.92 -4.12
C TYR A 189 -12.48 12.90 -4.12
N HIS A 190 -13.56 12.61 -3.41
CA HIS A 190 -14.74 13.49 -3.31
C HIS A 190 -14.64 14.55 -2.22
N SER A 191 -13.69 14.41 -1.28
CA SER A 191 -13.47 15.41 -0.24
C SER A 191 -12.71 16.64 -0.80
N SER A 192 -12.96 17.79 -0.18
CA SER A 192 -12.16 18.99 -0.36
C SER A 192 -11.40 19.25 0.94
N GLY A 193 -10.36 18.45 1.18
CA GLY A 193 -9.53 18.57 2.38
C GLY A 193 -8.56 19.73 2.28
N ASN A 194 -8.27 20.37 3.41
CA ASN A 194 -7.14 21.30 3.54
C ASN A 194 -6.02 20.57 4.28
N ILE A 195 -4.96 20.18 3.58
CA ILE A 195 -3.86 19.43 4.17
C ILE A 195 -3.26 20.13 5.40
N LYS A 196 -3.24 21.47 5.43
CA LYS A 196 -2.72 22.22 6.59
C LYS A 196 -3.63 22.10 7.81
N GLU A 197 -4.94 22.01 7.62
CA GLU A 197 -5.88 21.77 8.71
C GLU A 197 -5.78 20.33 9.19
N MET A 198 -5.69 19.36 8.29
CA MET A 198 -5.48 17.95 8.64
C MET A 198 -4.19 17.75 9.45
N ILE A 199 -3.08 18.39 9.05
CA ILE A 199 -1.80 18.32 9.77
C ILE A 199 -1.94 18.92 11.18
N LYS A 200 -2.67 20.04 11.34
CA LYS A 200 -2.92 20.66 12.65
C LYS A 200 -3.80 19.79 13.54
N GLU A 201 -4.84 19.20 12.98
CA GLU A 201 -5.75 18.28 13.71
C GLU A 201 -5.03 17.03 14.16
N ALA A 202 -4.09 16.52 13.34
CA ALA A 202 -3.21 15.43 13.71
C ALA A 202 -2.14 15.80 14.77
N GLY A 203 -2.09 17.08 15.20
CA GLY A 203 -1.14 17.56 16.21
C GLY A 203 0.30 17.71 15.70
N LEU A 204 0.49 17.69 14.39
CA LEU A 204 1.80 17.91 13.76
C LEU A 204 2.06 19.43 13.65
N ILE A 205 3.30 19.83 13.98
CA ILE A 205 3.75 21.22 13.86
C ILE A 205 4.38 21.40 12.48
N ILE A 206 3.87 22.39 11.73
CA ILE A 206 4.41 22.79 10.43
C ILE A 206 5.43 23.93 10.64
#